data_8d17e694c7946b7a39c117a5daa2a8b5
#
_entry.id   8d17e694c7946b7a39c117a5daa2a8b5
#
_cell.length_a   1.000
_cell.length_b   1.000
_cell.length_c   1.000
_cell.angle_alpha   90.00
_cell.angle_beta   90.00
_cell.angle_gamma   90.00
#
_symmetry.space_group_name_H-M   'P 1'
#
loop_
_entity.id
_entity.type
_entity.pdbx_description
1 polymer ?
#
loop_
_entity_poly.entity_id
_entity_poly.type
_entity_poly.pdbx_seq_one_letter_code
_entity_poly.pdbx_strand_id
1 'polypeptide(L)'
;MSVNVAYSGQECIESIAQQIPDLILLDVLMPDMDGLETCQLIKENPATETIPIIFITAKSAKQEKVDGLDAGAVDYITKPIDLDETLARVRTQLRLQTMFRENVELRDRLGDTRKGAAIGAITQGITHNLNNLLGVVVGYLDLIKNGYDINRSVELMDNSVNRMVSIVRQLGIIANNERLELSSIATRQLLDNSIQRFKQENTITTEIELHSEVASDSKIFANAEYFESTLGKLLLNAWESYDSDRSKQQRKVYVQARITQNHDQATLEVKVIDDGTGLDPTVKASVFEPFVTTRAAVGRGMGLTIARHTMRNLHGDVLLAERPEGGVVATLLHPL
;
A
#
# COMPACT_ATOMS: atom_id res chain seq x y z
N MET A 1 -26.44 -10.81 -28.02
CA MET A 1 -26.32 -11.91 -27.06
C MET A 1 -26.16 -13.19 -27.88
N SER A 2 -24.97 -13.81 -27.80
CA SER A 2 -24.73 -15.13 -28.40
C SER A 2 -24.99 -16.20 -27.35
N VAL A 3 -25.54 -17.33 -27.72
CA VAL A 3 -25.83 -18.44 -26.80
C VAL A 3 -25.17 -19.70 -27.38
N ASN A 4 -24.33 -20.35 -26.56
CA ASN A 4 -23.80 -21.67 -26.85
C ASN A 4 -24.53 -22.69 -25.96
N VAL A 5 -24.78 -23.87 -26.48
CA VAL A 5 -25.48 -24.95 -25.74
C VAL A 5 -24.51 -26.12 -25.59
N ALA A 6 -24.38 -26.61 -24.37
CA ALA A 6 -23.69 -27.86 -24.03
C ALA A 6 -24.70 -28.86 -23.48
N TYR A 7 -24.60 -30.12 -23.87
CA TYR A 7 -25.56 -31.18 -23.51
C TYR A 7 -25.08 -32.05 -22.34
N SER A 8 -23.88 -31.78 -21.80
CA SER A 8 -23.35 -32.45 -20.61
C SER A 8 -22.41 -31.54 -19.85
N GLY A 9 -22.08 -31.88 -18.59
CA GLY A 9 -21.08 -31.16 -17.79
C GLY A 9 -19.71 -31.17 -18.45
N GLN A 10 -19.28 -32.29 -19.01
CA GLN A 10 -18.02 -32.43 -19.71
C GLN A 10 -17.94 -31.50 -20.95
N GLU A 11 -18.98 -31.48 -21.77
CA GLU A 11 -19.07 -30.60 -22.95
C GLU A 11 -19.06 -29.11 -22.54
N CYS A 12 -19.71 -28.79 -21.42
CA CYS A 12 -19.70 -27.45 -20.85
C CYS A 12 -18.26 -27.00 -20.52
N ILE A 13 -17.47 -27.82 -19.81
CA ILE A 13 -16.10 -27.55 -19.47
C ILE A 13 -15.22 -27.39 -20.71
N GLU A 14 -15.39 -28.26 -21.70
CA GLU A 14 -14.64 -28.18 -22.97
C GLU A 14 -14.99 -26.91 -23.76
N SER A 15 -16.27 -26.50 -23.78
CA SER A 15 -16.72 -25.27 -24.42
C SER A 15 -16.16 -24.02 -23.73
N ILE A 16 -16.13 -23.99 -22.40
CA ILE A 16 -15.54 -22.89 -21.60
C ILE A 16 -14.04 -22.74 -21.88
N ALA A 17 -13.33 -23.86 -22.05
CA ALA A 17 -11.90 -23.84 -22.40
C ALA A 17 -11.62 -23.19 -23.77
N GLN A 18 -12.57 -23.27 -24.71
CA GLN A 18 -12.45 -22.63 -26.01
C GLN A 18 -12.87 -21.15 -25.98
N GLN A 19 -13.94 -20.84 -25.25
CA GLN A 19 -14.47 -19.48 -25.13
C GLN A 19 -15.13 -19.28 -23.77
N ILE A 20 -14.57 -18.39 -22.97
CA ILE A 20 -15.11 -18.03 -21.66
C ILE A 20 -16.43 -17.26 -21.82
N PRO A 21 -17.57 -17.77 -21.29
CA PRO A 21 -18.86 -17.07 -21.38
C PRO A 21 -18.98 -16.00 -20.28
N ASP A 22 -19.88 -15.03 -20.52
CA ASP A 22 -20.21 -14.01 -19.50
C ASP A 22 -21.12 -14.56 -18.39
N LEU A 23 -21.85 -15.67 -18.62
CA LEU A 23 -22.75 -16.31 -17.66
C LEU A 23 -23.08 -17.73 -18.13
N ILE A 24 -23.31 -18.64 -17.18
CA ILE A 24 -23.73 -20.01 -17.43
C ILE A 24 -25.10 -20.26 -16.79
N LEU A 25 -26.04 -20.81 -17.58
CA LEU A 25 -27.23 -21.43 -17.05
C LEU A 25 -26.99 -22.95 -17.00
N LEU A 26 -27.03 -23.53 -15.81
CA LEU A 26 -26.61 -24.92 -15.58
C LEU A 26 -27.73 -25.72 -14.95
N ASP A 27 -28.17 -26.77 -15.64
CA ASP A 27 -29.12 -27.71 -15.06
C ASP A 27 -28.46 -28.52 -13.94
N VAL A 28 -29.12 -28.67 -12.82
CA VAL A 28 -28.61 -29.48 -11.71
C VAL A 28 -28.62 -30.97 -12.09
N LEU A 29 -29.69 -31.44 -12.74
CA LEU A 29 -29.85 -32.83 -13.07
C LEU A 29 -29.40 -33.12 -14.51
N MET A 30 -28.17 -33.58 -14.65
CA MET A 30 -27.59 -34.00 -15.92
C MET A 30 -27.04 -35.43 -15.81
N PRO A 31 -27.00 -36.21 -16.93
CA PRO A 31 -26.39 -37.53 -16.93
C PRO A 31 -24.85 -37.42 -16.77
N ASP A 32 -24.24 -38.45 -16.23
CA ASP A 32 -22.80 -38.66 -16.04
C ASP A 32 -22.19 -37.71 -15.02
N MET A 33 -22.02 -36.45 -15.33
CA MET A 33 -21.55 -35.38 -14.46
C MET A 33 -22.73 -34.42 -14.18
N ASP A 34 -23.15 -34.30 -12.93
CA ASP A 34 -24.24 -33.42 -12.54
C ASP A 34 -23.82 -31.92 -12.52
N GLY A 35 -24.84 -31.05 -12.35
CA GLY A 35 -24.59 -29.60 -12.36
C GLY A 35 -23.78 -29.13 -11.18
N LEU A 36 -23.86 -29.76 -10.00
CA LEU A 36 -23.10 -29.37 -8.82
C LEU A 36 -21.61 -29.69 -9.00
N GLU A 37 -21.31 -30.88 -9.48
CA GLU A 37 -19.97 -31.34 -9.82
C GLU A 37 -19.34 -30.45 -10.91
N THR A 38 -20.11 -30.13 -11.95
CA THR A 38 -19.70 -29.21 -13.02
C THR A 38 -19.40 -27.82 -12.48
N CYS A 39 -20.22 -27.28 -11.58
CA CYS A 39 -20.03 -25.98 -10.94
C CYS A 39 -18.74 -25.96 -10.12
N GLN A 40 -18.48 -26.98 -9.31
CA GLN A 40 -17.27 -27.08 -8.49
C GLN A 40 -16.01 -27.03 -9.36
N LEU A 41 -15.95 -27.83 -10.42
CA LEU A 41 -14.81 -27.84 -11.34
C LEU A 41 -14.57 -26.48 -12.00
N ILE A 42 -15.65 -25.76 -12.38
CA ILE A 42 -15.55 -24.40 -12.93
C ILE A 42 -15.01 -23.42 -11.86
N LYS A 43 -15.45 -23.56 -10.60
CA LYS A 43 -15.07 -22.66 -9.51
C LYS A 43 -13.69 -22.94 -8.91
N GLU A 44 -13.17 -24.15 -9.03
CA GLU A 44 -11.81 -24.51 -8.62
C GLU A 44 -10.72 -24.00 -9.57
N ASN A 45 -11.08 -23.65 -10.80
CA ASN A 45 -10.13 -23.14 -11.78
C ASN A 45 -10.06 -21.60 -11.74
N PRO A 46 -8.89 -20.98 -11.39
CA PRO A 46 -8.73 -19.54 -11.30
C PRO A 46 -9.08 -18.75 -12.58
N ALA A 47 -9.04 -19.39 -13.76
CA ALA A 47 -9.41 -18.75 -15.03
C ALA A 47 -10.93 -18.63 -15.21
N THR A 48 -11.72 -19.45 -14.52
CA THR A 48 -13.18 -19.58 -14.71
C THR A 48 -13.98 -19.36 -13.42
N GLU A 49 -13.34 -19.26 -12.26
CA GLU A 49 -14.00 -19.08 -10.96
C GLU A 49 -14.94 -17.87 -10.89
N THR A 50 -14.61 -16.81 -11.65
CA THR A 50 -15.38 -15.56 -11.66
C THR A 50 -16.62 -15.60 -12.54
N ILE A 51 -16.84 -16.65 -13.35
CA ILE A 51 -18.02 -16.80 -14.22
C ILE A 51 -19.27 -16.98 -13.35
N PRO A 52 -20.30 -16.12 -13.46
CA PRO A 52 -21.54 -16.33 -12.73
C PRO A 52 -22.29 -17.55 -13.26
N ILE A 53 -22.69 -18.44 -12.34
CA ILE A 53 -23.45 -19.65 -12.65
C ILE A 53 -24.85 -19.52 -12.02
N ILE A 54 -25.91 -19.69 -12.81
CA ILE A 54 -27.30 -19.74 -12.36
C ILE A 54 -27.79 -21.18 -12.56
N PHE A 55 -28.16 -21.82 -11.46
CA PHE A 55 -28.72 -23.18 -11.56
C PHE A 55 -30.16 -23.21 -12.06
N ILE A 56 -30.49 -24.25 -12.84
CA ILE A 56 -31.85 -24.61 -13.20
C ILE A 56 -32.23 -25.87 -12.38
N THR A 57 -33.24 -25.78 -11.51
CA THR A 57 -33.60 -26.86 -10.57
C THR A 57 -35.10 -27.12 -10.51
N ALA A 58 -35.49 -28.28 -9.97
CA ALA A 58 -36.91 -28.60 -9.76
C ALA A 58 -37.49 -27.76 -8.59
N LYS A 59 -38.80 -27.45 -8.67
CA LYS A 59 -39.50 -26.59 -7.69
C LYS A 59 -39.47 -27.15 -6.25
N SER A 60 -39.38 -28.48 -6.08
CA SER A 60 -39.40 -29.16 -4.77
C SER A 60 -38.05 -29.31 -4.09
N ALA A 61 -36.94 -29.02 -4.76
CA ALA A 61 -35.61 -29.30 -4.29
C ALA A 61 -35.04 -28.16 -3.42
N LYS A 62 -35.57 -28.00 -2.20
CA LYS A 62 -35.04 -26.98 -1.26
C LYS A 62 -33.58 -27.23 -0.91
N GLN A 63 -33.15 -28.48 -0.77
CA GLN A 63 -31.79 -28.85 -0.48
C GLN A 63 -30.85 -28.53 -1.64
N GLU A 64 -31.22 -28.88 -2.88
CA GLU A 64 -30.42 -28.58 -4.07
C GLU A 64 -30.13 -27.07 -4.26
N LYS A 65 -31.07 -26.21 -3.78
CA LYS A 65 -30.84 -24.74 -3.81
C LYS A 65 -29.78 -24.27 -2.86
N VAL A 66 -29.73 -24.86 -1.66
CA VAL A 66 -28.70 -24.54 -0.65
C VAL A 66 -27.37 -25.10 -1.13
N ASP A 67 -27.33 -26.39 -1.52
CA ASP A 67 -26.12 -27.05 -1.99
C ASP A 67 -25.52 -26.34 -3.22
N GLY A 68 -26.40 -25.82 -4.11
CA GLY A 68 -25.98 -25.04 -5.28
C GLY A 68 -25.35 -23.69 -4.94
N LEU A 69 -25.91 -22.97 -4.00
CA LEU A 69 -25.32 -21.70 -3.54
C LEU A 69 -24.00 -21.93 -2.79
N ASP A 70 -23.93 -23.00 -1.99
CA ASP A 70 -22.70 -23.39 -1.30
C ASP A 70 -21.61 -23.86 -2.28
N ALA A 71 -21.99 -24.43 -3.44
CA ALA A 71 -21.07 -24.76 -4.53
C ALA A 71 -20.58 -23.53 -5.33
N GLY A 72 -21.01 -22.32 -4.97
CA GLY A 72 -20.53 -21.07 -5.57
C GLY A 72 -21.40 -20.52 -6.72
N ALA A 73 -22.62 -21.02 -6.92
CA ALA A 73 -23.57 -20.40 -7.84
C ALA A 73 -24.10 -19.07 -7.28
N VAL A 74 -24.44 -18.14 -8.19
CA VAL A 74 -24.92 -16.80 -7.82
C VAL A 74 -26.43 -16.69 -7.70
N ASP A 75 -27.19 -17.63 -8.30
CA ASP A 75 -28.67 -17.64 -8.28
C ASP A 75 -29.19 -19.00 -8.76
N TYR A 76 -30.52 -19.19 -8.72
CA TYR A 76 -31.21 -20.36 -9.27
C TYR A 76 -32.53 -19.99 -9.96
N ILE A 77 -32.97 -20.82 -10.90
CA ILE A 77 -34.25 -20.77 -11.64
C ILE A 77 -34.99 -22.07 -11.41
N THR A 78 -36.25 -21.99 -11.11
CA THR A 78 -37.06 -23.20 -10.89
C THR A 78 -37.79 -23.64 -12.15
N LYS A 79 -37.83 -24.97 -12.42
CA LYS A 79 -38.67 -25.57 -13.45
C LYS A 79 -40.15 -25.60 -13.01
N PRO A 80 -41.15 -25.33 -13.91
CA PRO A 80 -40.98 -24.97 -15.31
C PRO A 80 -40.37 -23.58 -15.47
N ILE A 81 -39.49 -23.44 -16.47
CA ILE A 81 -38.77 -22.19 -16.71
C ILE A 81 -39.77 -21.12 -17.17
N ASP A 82 -39.83 -20.01 -16.42
CA ASP A 82 -40.44 -18.75 -16.84
C ASP A 82 -39.40 -17.90 -17.58
N LEU A 83 -39.73 -17.55 -18.83
CA LEU A 83 -38.78 -16.84 -19.68
C LEU A 83 -38.49 -15.41 -19.16
N ASP A 84 -39.53 -14.70 -18.67
CA ASP A 84 -39.42 -13.33 -18.21
C ASP A 84 -38.58 -13.28 -16.89
N GLU A 85 -38.86 -14.21 -15.97
CA GLU A 85 -38.07 -14.36 -14.74
C GLU A 85 -36.60 -14.69 -15.08
N THR A 86 -36.38 -15.65 -15.97
CA THR A 86 -35.02 -16.07 -16.39
C THR A 86 -34.25 -14.91 -16.99
N LEU A 87 -34.84 -14.17 -17.91
CA LEU A 87 -34.20 -13.03 -18.54
C LEU A 87 -33.91 -11.91 -17.54
N ALA A 88 -34.79 -11.67 -16.56
CA ALA A 88 -34.56 -10.69 -15.51
C ALA A 88 -33.37 -11.07 -14.64
N ARG A 89 -33.23 -12.33 -14.22
CA ARG A 89 -32.11 -12.84 -13.42
C ARG A 89 -30.79 -12.75 -14.20
N VAL A 90 -30.79 -13.24 -15.44
CA VAL A 90 -29.60 -13.17 -16.32
C VAL A 90 -29.13 -11.72 -16.50
N ARG A 91 -30.06 -10.80 -16.81
CA ARG A 91 -29.72 -9.37 -16.96
C ARG A 91 -29.17 -8.77 -15.68
N THR A 92 -29.70 -9.15 -14.53
CA THR A 92 -29.22 -8.68 -13.22
C THR A 92 -27.78 -9.12 -12.98
N GLN A 93 -27.46 -10.39 -13.20
CA GLN A 93 -26.12 -10.92 -13.01
C GLN A 93 -25.09 -10.32 -14.00
N LEU A 94 -25.46 -10.19 -15.27
CA LEU A 94 -24.61 -9.53 -16.27
C LEU A 94 -24.35 -8.06 -15.93
N ARG A 95 -25.37 -7.35 -15.41
CA ARG A 95 -25.21 -5.94 -14.97
C ARG A 95 -24.28 -5.84 -13.76
N LEU A 96 -24.42 -6.71 -12.78
CA LEU A 96 -23.53 -6.75 -11.60
C LEU A 96 -22.08 -7.01 -12.03
N GLN A 97 -21.86 -7.94 -12.94
CA GLN A 97 -20.52 -8.24 -13.47
C GLN A 97 -19.91 -7.05 -14.21
N THR A 98 -20.71 -6.35 -15.04
CA THR A 98 -20.26 -5.13 -15.73
C THR A 98 -19.87 -4.05 -14.73
N MET A 99 -20.73 -3.79 -13.73
CA MET A 99 -20.43 -2.80 -12.68
C MET A 99 -19.18 -3.14 -11.86
N PHE A 100 -18.94 -4.42 -11.61
CA PHE A 100 -17.72 -4.87 -10.92
C PHE A 100 -16.48 -4.62 -11.78
N ARG A 101 -16.50 -4.99 -13.06
CA ARG A 101 -15.40 -4.73 -14.02
C ARG A 101 -15.09 -3.21 -14.13
N GLU A 102 -16.14 -2.40 -14.31
CA GLU A 102 -16.00 -0.92 -14.36
C GLU A 102 -15.40 -0.34 -13.07
N ASN A 103 -15.78 -0.89 -11.91
CA ASN A 103 -15.27 -0.43 -10.62
C ASN A 103 -13.77 -0.77 -10.46
N VAL A 104 -13.34 -1.96 -10.91
CA VAL A 104 -11.92 -2.35 -10.93
C VAL A 104 -11.13 -1.43 -11.87
N GLU A 105 -11.61 -1.21 -13.10
CA GLU A 105 -10.96 -0.31 -14.06
C GLU A 105 -10.89 1.15 -13.55
N LEU A 106 -11.94 1.64 -12.89
CA LEU A 106 -11.94 2.98 -12.28
C LEU A 106 -10.94 3.08 -11.14
N ARG A 107 -10.82 2.05 -10.30
CA ARG A 107 -9.80 1.99 -9.25
C ARG A 107 -8.38 2.02 -9.80
N ASP A 108 -8.12 1.27 -10.86
CA ASP A 108 -6.81 1.24 -11.53
C ASP A 108 -6.50 2.60 -12.16
N ARG A 109 -7.44 3.21 -12.90
CA ARG A 109 -7.28 4.56 -13.48
C ARG A 109 -7.09 5.63 -12.41
N LEU A 110 -7.81 5.56 -11.27
CA LEU A 110 -7.63 6.48 -10.15
C LEU A 110 -6.27 6.28 -9.48
N GLY A 111 -5.79 5.05 -9.39
CA GLY A 111 -4.43 4.72 -8.93
C GLY A 111 -3.37 5.38 -9.81
N ASP A 112 -3.46 5.23 -11.11
CA ASP A 112 -2.52 5.80 -12.07
C ASP A 112 -2.59 7.33 -12.14
N THR A 113 -3.80 7.91 -12.06
CA THR A 113 -3.98 9.37 -12.05
C THR A 113 -3.44 9.99 -10.75
N ARG A 114 -3.64 9.36 -9.60
CA ARG A 114 -3.07 9.80 -8.32
C ARG A 114 -1.55 9.66 -8.30
N LYS A 115 -1.00 8.58 -8.88
CA LYS A 115 0.45 8.41 -9.06
C LYS A 115 1.02 9.47 -9.98
N GLY A 116 0.37 9.76 -11.11
CA GLY A 116 0.80 10.80 -12.06
C GLY A 116 0.79 12.19 -11.43
N ALA A 117 -0.23 12.56 -10.65
CA ALA A 117 -0.30 13.85 -9.97
C ALA A 117 0.75 13.96 -8.85
N ALA A 118 0.96 12.89 -8.07
CA ALA A 118 2.00 12.85 -7.04
C ALA A 118 3.41 12.95 -7.65
N ILE A 119 3.68 12.20 -8.73
CA ILE A 119 4.95 12.27 -9.47
C ILE A 119 5.14 13.66 -10.06
N GLY A 120 4.10 14.29 -10.62
CA GLY A 120 4.17 15.64 -11.20
C GLY A 120 4.56 16.70 -10.17
N ALA A 121 3.90 16.74 -9.02
CA ALA A 121 4.20 17.66 -7.93
C ALA A 121 5.62 17.41 -7.35
N ILE A 122 5.98 16.14 -7.17
CA ILE A 122 7.29 15.72 -6.70
C ILE A 122 8.37 16.14 -7.71
N THR A 123 8.15 15.93 -9.01
CA THR A 123 9.11 16.26 -10.07
C THR A 123 9.43 17.76 -10.12
N GLN A 124 8.42 18.62 -9.98
CA GLN A 124 8.63 20.06 -9.97
C GLN A 124 9.49 20.51 -8.79
N GLY A 125 9.18 20.04 -7.59
CA GLY A 125 9.96 20.36 -6.38
C GLY A 125 11.38 19.78 -6.42
N ILE A 126 11.56 18.60 -7.00
CA ILE A 126 12.88 17.97 -7.18
C ILE A 126 13.73 18.77 -8.16
N THR A 127 13.18 19.15 -9.31
CA THR A 127 13.89 19.94 -10.30
C THR A 127 14.39 21.26 -9.70
N HIS A 128 13.53 21.92 -8.91
CA HIS A 128 13.92 23.14 -8.20
C HIS A 128 15.07 22.90 -7.21
N ASN A 129 15.01 21.84 -6.41
CA ASN A 129 16.06 21.52 -5.43
C ASN A 129 17.37 21.05 -6.08
N LEU A 130 17.29 20.22 -7.13
CA LEU A 130 18.48 19.83 -7.89
C LEU A 130 19.16 21.05 -8.51
N ASN A 131 18.41 21.98 -9.09
CA ASN A 131 18.95 23.21 -9.64
C ASN A 131 19.59 24.10 -8.57
N ASN A 132 19.00 24.19 -7.36
CA ASN A 132 19.61 24.93 -6.25
C ASN A 132 20.93 24.29 -5.80
N LEU A 133 20.98 22.96 -5.64
CA LEU A 133 22.21 22.24 -5.29
C LEU A 133 23.27 22.35 -6.37
N LEU A 134 22.87 22.29 -7.65
CA LEU A 134 23.78 22.51 -8.78
C LEU A 134 24.31 23.95 -8.79
N GLY A 135 23.46 24.94 -8.49
CA GLY A 135 23.87 26.34 -8.32
C GLY A 135 24.94 26.53 -7.25
N VAL A 136 24.82 25.82 -6.12
CA VAL A 136 25.84 25.82 -5.05
C VAL A 136 27.17 25.26 -5.58
N VAL A 137 27.13 24.11 -6.29
CA VAL A 137 28.36 23.50 -6.87
C VAL A 137 29.01 24.46 -7.86
N VAL A 138 28.24 25.05 -8.77
CA VAL A 138 28.75 26.02 -9.75
C VAL A 138 29.32 27.25 -9.07
N GLY A 139 28.64 27.79 -8.05
CA GLY A 139 29.11 28.94 -7.28
C GLY A 139 30.47 28.69 -6.57
N TYR A 140 30.65 27.51 -5.96
CA TYR A 140 31.94 27.18 -5.33
C TYR A 140 33.05 26.91 -6.35
N LEU A 141 32.71 26.34 -7.54
CA LEU A 141 33.68 26.24 -8.63
C LEU A 141 34.21 27.63 -9.08
N ASP A 142 33.32 28.62 -9.17
CA ASP A 142 33.72 29.99 -9.53
C ASP A 142 34.55 30.66 -8.41
N LEU A 143 34.21 30.38 -7.16
CA LEU A 143 35.02 30.86 -6.01
C LEU A 143 36.45 30.27 -6.05
N ILE A 144 36.59 28.96 -6.33
CA ILE A 144 37.92 28.32 -6.50
C ILE A 144 38.71 28.98 -7.63
N LYS A 145 38.08 29.26 -8.80
CA LYS A 145 38.73 29.94 -9.91
C LYS A 145 39.23 31.35 -9.53
N ASN A 146 38.56 32.00 -8.60
CA ASN A 146 38.92 33.32 -8.09
C ASN A 146 39.86 33.29 -6.88
N GLY A 147 40.45 32.13 -6.54
CA GLY A 147 41.52 32.03 -5.51
C GLY A 147 41.03 31.86 -4.08
N TYR A 148 39.74 31.50 -3.85
CA TYR A 148 39.23 31.19 -2.50
C TYR A 148 39.69 29.80 -2.04
N ASP A 149 39.49 29.53 -0.74
CA ASP A 149 39.89 28.29 -0.07
C ASP A 149 39.32 27.06 -0.77
N ILE A 150 40.22 26.30 -1.39
CA ILE A 150 39.87 25.11 -2.19
C ILE A 150 39.30 24.03 -1.29
N ASN A 151 39.89 23.76 -0.12
CA ASN A 151 39.49 22.62 0.72
C ASN A 151 38.05 22.80 1.24
N ARG A 152 37.72 23.98 1.73
CA ARG A 152 36.36 24.29 2.21
C ARG A 152 35.36 24.30 1.09
N SER A 153 35.72 24.79 -0.09
CA SER A 153 34.83 24.79 -1.27
C SER A 153 34.56 23.38 -1.78
N VAL A 154 35.58 22.53 -1.81
CA VAL A 154 35.43 21.09 -2.21
C VAL A 154 34.52 20.35 -1.22
N GLU A 155 34.67 20.54 0.09
CA GLU A 155 33.83 19.91 1.10
C GLU A 155 32.36 20.30 0.93
N LEU A 156 32.07 21.58 0.66
CA LEU A 156 30.68 22.05 0.45
C LEU A 156 30.08 21.58 -0.87
N MET A 157 30.92 21.45 -1.92
CA MET A 157 30.49 20.83 -3.18
C MET A 157 30.20 19.35 -3.00
N ASP A 158 31.04 18.59 -2.31
CA ASP A 158 30.87 17.17 -2.03
C ASP A 158 29.58 16.91 -1.27
N ASN A 159 29.30 17.70 -0.24
CA ASN A 159 28.04 17.68 0.50
C ASN A 159 26.83 17.92 -0.42
N SER A 160 26.93 18.85 -1.38
CA SER A 160 25.85 19.16 -2.32
C SER A 160 25.61 18.02 -3.31
N VAL A 161 26.69 17.41 -3.84
CA VAL A 161 26.62 16.25 -4.74
C VAL A 161 26.03 15.05 -4.02
N ASN A 162 26.46 14.73 -2.81
CA ASN A 162 25.92 13.63 -2.02
C ASN A 162 24.42 13.79 -1.75
N ARG A 163 23.94 15.02 -1.53
CA ARG A 163 22.51 15.33 -1.42
C ARG A 163 21.76 15.10 -2.74
N MET A 164 22.34 15.51 -3.87
CA MET A 164 21.73 15.24 -5.21
C MET A 164 21.60 13.73 -5.45
N VAL A 165 22.64 12.96 -5.14
CA VAL A 165 22.58 11.48 -5.24
C VAL A 165 21.48 10.89 -4.36
N SER A 166 21.34 11.40 -3.13
CA SER A 166 20.28 10.97 -2.21
C SER A 166 18.88 11.26 -2.79
N ILE A 167 18.66 12.46 -3.34
CA ILE A 167 17.38 12.84 -3.98
C ILE A 167 17.07 11.92 -5.18
N VAL A 168 18.05 11.64 -6.03
CA VAL A 168 17.88 10.74 -7.19
C VAL A 168 17.53 9.32 -6.76
N ARG A 169 18.19 8.79 -5.70
CA ARG A 169 17.85 7.47 -5.13
C ARG A 169 16.41 7.45 -4.58
N GLN A 170 16.01 8.49 -3.89
CA GLN A 170 14.64 8.62 -3.35
C GLN A 170 13.59 8.69 -4.46
N LEU A 171 13.90 9.32 -5.59
CA LEU A 171 13.07 9.28 -6.80
C LEU A 171 12.93 7.87 -7.36
N GLY A 172 14.01 7.11 -7.40
CA GLY A 172 13.97 5.71 -7.84
C GLY A 172 12.97 4.89 -7.03
N ILE A 173 12.90 5.07 -5.71
CA ILE A 173 11.94 4.38 -4.82
C ILE A 173 10.49 4.77 -5.16
N ILE A 174 10.25 6.03 -5.52
CA ILE A 174 8.89 6.51 -5.85
C ILE A 174 8.48 6.09 -7.28
N ALA A 175 9.43 6.09 -8.22
CA ALA A 175 9.19 5.80 -9.64
C ALA A 175 9.16 4.31 -9.96
N ASN A 176 9.96 3.49 -9.25
CA ASN A 176 10.01 2.06 -9.49
C ASN A 176 8.76 1.39 -8.92
N ASN A 177 7.95 0.90 -9.85
CA ASN A 177 6.78 0.06 -9.59
C ASN A 177 7.19 -1.43 -9.52
N GLU A 178 8.42 -1.72 -9.05
CA GLU A 178 8.86 -3.09 -8.86
C GLU A 178 7.90 -3.75 -7.86
N ARG A 179 7.40 -4.93 -8.21
CA ARG A 179 6.65 -5.78 -7.30
C ARG A 179 7.54 -5.98 -6.08
N LEU A 180 7.20 -5.30 -4.99
CA LEU A 180 7.93 -5.41 -3.75
C LEU A 180 7.87 -6.88 -3.32
N GLU A 181 9.01 -7.53 -3.24
CA GLU A 181 9.08 -8.87 -2.68
C GLU A 181 8.70 -8.79 -1.20
N LEU A 182 7.53 -9.30 -0.89
CA LEU A 182 7.05 -9.42 0.48
C LEU A 182 7.50 -10.77 1.02
N SER A 183 8.00 -10.77 2.25
CA SER A 183 8.37 -11.99 2.96
C SER A 183 7.72 -12.02 4.35
N SER A 184 7.51 -13.23 4.89
CA SER A 184 6.99 -13.40 6.24
C SER A 184 8.11 -13.15 7.24
N ILE A 185 8.00 -12.08 8.04
CA ILE A 185 9.03 -11.60 8.96
C ILE A 185 8.46 -11.56 10.38
N ALA A 186 9.24 -11.99 11.36
CA ALA A 186 8.89 -11.86 12.77
C ALA A 186 8.79 -10.37 13.13
N THR A 187 7.60 -9.94 13.55
CA THR A 187 7.27 -8.51 13.79
C THR A 187 8.21 -7.88 14.80
N ARG A 188 8.50 -8.56 15.89
CA ARG A 188 9.39 -8.06 16.94
C ARG A 188 10.80 -7.84 16.42
N GLN A 189 11.35 -8.79 15.67
CA GLN A 189 12.69 -8.69 15.09
C GLN A 189 12.80 -7.53 14.11
N LEU A 190 11.75 -7.30 13.29
CA LEU A 190 11.71 -6.19 12.35
C LEU A 190 11.75 -4.84 13.07
N LEU A 191 11.01 -4.68 14.17
CA LEU A 191 11.01 -3.46 14.97
C LEU A 191 12.37 -3.22 15.64
N ASP A 192 12.95 -4.25 16.26
CA ASP A 192 14.25 -4.16 16.93
C ASP A 192 15.36 -3.81 15.92
N ASN A 193 15.38 -4.46 14.75
CA ASN A 193 16.32 -4.18 13.67
C ASN A 193 16.19 -2.72 13.17
N SER A 194 14.95 -2.24 12.98
CA SER A 194 14.69 -0.88 12.53
C SER A 194 15.26 0.17 13.49
N ILE A 195 15.05 -0.02 14.79
CA ILE A 195 15.55 0.89 15.83
C ILE A 195 17.08 0.83 15.91
N GLN A 196 17.64 -0.38 15.84
CA GLN A 196 19.10 -0.56 15.90
C GLN A 196 19.80 0.06 14.70
N ARG A 197 19.26 -0.15 13.49
CA ARG A 197 19.75 0.48 12.26
C ARG A 197 19.71 1.99 12.35
N PHE A 198 18.59 2.56 12.81
CA PHE A 198 18.43 4.00 13.00
C PHE A 198 19.50 4.57 13.97
N LYS A 199 19.75 3.90 15.09
CA LYS A 199 20.78 4.31 16.07
C LYS A 199 22.18 4.31 15.45
N GLN A 200 22.51 3.28 14.68
CA GLN A 200 23.83 3.15 14.02
C GLN A 200 24.03 4.23 12.95
N GLU A 201 23.06 4.42 12.06
CA GLU A 201 23.14 5.40 10.96
C GLU A 201 23.24 6.85 11.45
N ASN A 202 22.65 7.17 12.59
CA ASN A 202 22.61 8.54 13.13
C ASN A 202 23.53 8.76 14.34
N THR A 203 24.36 7.78 14.69
CA THR A 203 25.30 7.83 15.82
C THR A 203 24.60 8.23 17.14
N ILE A 204 23.41 7.62 17.38
CA ILE A 204 22.59 7.92 18.55
C ILE A 204 22.93 6.96 19.67
N THR A 205 23.40 7.51 20.80
CA THR A 205 23.75 6.74 22.00
C THR A 205 22.61 6.68 23.02
N THR A 206 21.60 7.54 22.89
CA THR A 206 20.46 7.60 23.81
C THR A 206 19.53 6.40 23.57
N GLU A 207 18.95 5.89 24.63
CA GLU A 207 18.01 4.79 24.57
C GLU A 207 16.68 5.24 23.95
N ILE A 208 16.17 4.45 22.97
CA ILE A 208 14.83 4.58 22.43
C ILE A 208 14.01 3.46 23.05
N GLU A 209 13.00 3.82 23.84
CA GLU A 209 12.18 2.85 24.54
C GLU A 209 11.15 2.22 23.58
N LEU A 210 11.18 0.89 23.45
CA LEU A 210 10.20 0.11 22.68
C LEU A 210 9.22 -0.60 23.61
N HIS A 211 7.98 -0.14 23.61
CA HIS A 211 6.85 -0.81 24.25
C HIS A 211 6.04 -1.59 23.22
N SER A 212 6.16 -2.92 23.20
CA SER A 212 5.48 -3.76 22.24
C SER A 212 4.48 -4.69 22.93
N GLU A 213 3.22 -4.56 22.54
CA GLU A 213 2.12 -5.47 22.91
C GLU A 213 1.94 -6.57 21.85
N VAL A 214 2.86 -6.67 20.89
CA VAL A 214 2.82 -7.67 19.82
C VAL A 214 3.32 -9.00 20.36
N ALA A 215 2.57 -10.08 20.13
CA ALA A 215 2.95 -11.42 20.55
C ALA A 215 4.31 -11.83 19.89
N SER A 216 5.12 -12.59 20.63
CA SER A 216 6.49 -12.93 20.23
C SER A 216 6.57 -13.76 18.94
N ASP A 217 5.51 -14.50 18.62
CA ASP A 217 5.37 -15.36 17.44
C ASP A 217 4.67 -14.66 16.26
N SER A 218 4.23 -13.40 16.44
CA SER A 218 3.58 -12.63 15.39
C SER A 218 4.50 -12.42 14.20
N LYS A 219 3.95 -12.64 13.00
CA LYS A 219 4.62 -12.40 11.72
C LYS A 219 3.77 -11.47 10.86
N ILE A 220 4.44 -10.67 10.06
CA ILE A 220 3.81 -9.82 9.03
C ILE A 220 4.41 -10.13 7.65
N PHE A 221 3.62 -9.92 6.61
CA PHE A 221 4.11 -9.94 5.25
C PHE A 221 4.56 -8.54 4.86
N ALA A 222 5.87 -8.31 4.88
CA ALA A 222 6.46 -7.00 4.61
C ALA A 222 7.73 -7.11 3.78
N ASN A 223 8.11 -5.99 3.16
CA ASN A 223 9.48 -5.80 2.69
C ASN A 223 10.28 -5.14 3.82
N ALA A 224 11.28 -5.84 4.36
CA ALA A 224 12.05 -5.39 5.52
C ALA A 224 12.73 -4.03 5.28
N GLU A 225 13.38 -3.85 4.13
CA GLU A 225 14.13 -2.63 3.80
C GLU A 225 13.23 -1.40 3.76
N TYR A 226 12.07 -1.50 3.12
CA TYR A 226 11.11 -0.40 3.03
C TYR A 226 10.46 -0.09 4.37
N PHE A 227 10.14 -1.10 5.17
CA PHE A 227 9.60 -0.91 6.51
C PHE A 227 10.61 -0.23 7.43
N GLU A 228 11.84 -0.75 7.50
CA GLU A 228 12.94 -0.19 8.29
C GLU A 228 13.26 1.24 7.88
N SER A 229 13.35 1.51 6.57
CA SER A 229 13.57 2.87 6.04
C SER A 229 12.45 3.82 6.42
N THR A 230 11.19 3.36 6.40
CA THR A 230 10.03 4.19 6.78
C THR A 230 10.05 4.50 8.26
N LEU A 231 10.21 3.48 9.11
CA LEU A 231 10.28 3.68 10.56
C LEU A 231 11.47 4.55 10.94
N GLY A 232 12.63 4.38 10.28
CA GLY A 232 13.82 5.22 10.47
C GLY A 232 13.55 6.70 10.17
N LYS A 233 12.77 7.03 9.12
CA LYS A 233 12.36 8.41 8.81
C LYS A 233 11.45 9.01 9.89
N LEU A 234 10.53 8.23 10.44
CA LEU A 234 9.66 8.68 11.54
C LEU A 234 10.49 8.93 12.83
N LEU A 235 11.41 8.01 13.14
CA LEU A 235 12.33 8.14 14.26
C LEU A 235 13.24 9.38 14.11
N LEU A 236 13.74 9.65 12.89
CA LEU A 236 14.56 10.83 12.62
C LEU A 236 13.76 12.12 12.83
N ASN A 237 12.52 12.18 12.35
CA ASN A 237 11.66 13.35 12.56
C ASN A 237 11.40 13.59 14.05
N ALA A 238 11.08 12.54 14.79
CA ALA A 238 10.91 12.61 16.24
C ALA A 238 12.19 13.04 16.98
N TRP A 239 13.34 12.48 16.59
CA TRP A 239 14.63 12.84 17.17
C TRP A 239 15.04 14.27 16.89
N GLU A 240 14.66 14.80 15.74
CA GLU A 240 14.96 16.16 15.34
C GLU A 240 13.89 17.19 15.76
N SER A 241 12.77 16.79 16.36
CA SER A 241 11.66 17.68 16.74
C SER A 241 12.00 18.66 17.88
N TYR A 242 13.14 18.48 18.50
CA TYR A 242 13.59 19.28 19.66
C TYR A 242 14.30 20.55 19.25
N ASP A 243 14.14 21.62 20.05
CA ASP A 243 14.90 22.86 19.91
C ASP A 243 16.41 22.64 20.08
N SER A 244 17.19 23.53 19.48
CA SER A 244 18.66 23.50 19.54
C SER A 244 19.23 23.56 20.98
N ASP A 245 18.48 24.16 21.89
CA ASP A 245 18.90 24.36 23.29
C ASP A 245 18.75 23.08 24.13
N ARG A 246 17.97 22.11 23.69
CA ARG A 246 17.84 20.84 24.41
C ARG A 246 19.00 19.91 24.05
N SER A 247 19.78 19.51 25.05
CA SER A 247 20.90 18.60 24.82
C SER A 247 20.40 17.27 24.20
N LYS A 248 21.18 16.65 23.31
CA LYS A 248 20.85 15.39 22.68
C LYS A 248 20.53 14.26 23.67
N GLN A 249 21.10 14.32 24.87
CA GLN A 249 20.90 13.36 25.97
C GLN A 249 19.54 13.52 26.67
N GLN A 250 18.85 14.64 26.50
CA GLN A 250 17.51 14.90 27.10
C GLN A 250 16.36 14.62 26.13
N ARG A 251 16.65 14.22 24.90
CA ARG A 251 15.62 13.87 23.91
C ARG A 251 15.07 12.49 24.21
N LYS A 252 13.75 12.38 24.24
CA LYS A 252 13.04 11.13 24.50
C LYS A 252 12.18 10.77 23.31
N VAL A 253 12.40 9.59 22.77
CA VAL A 253 11.56 9.03 21.69
C VAL A 253 11.06 7.67 22.16
N TYR A 254 9.75 7.51 22.14
CA TYR A 254 9.09 6.26 22.50
C TYR A 254 8.51 5.61 21.25
N VAL A 255 8.63 4.29 21.17
CA VAL A 255 8.01 3.48 20.13
C VAL A 255 7.02 2.54 20.77
N GLN A 256 5.76 2.59 20.35
CA GLN A 256 4.72 1.67 20.81
C GLN A 256 4.24 0.85 19.60
N ALA A 257 4.14 -0.47 19.77
CA ALA A 257 3.67 -1.35 18.71
C ALA A 257 2.59 -2.29 19.24
N ARG A 258 1.47 -2.37 18.50
CA ARG A 258 0.36 -3.28 18.80
C ARG A 258 -0.32 -3.74 17.51
N ILE A 259 -1.04 -4.85 17.60
CA ILE A 259 -1.93 -5.33 16.55
C ILE A 259 -3.36 -4.89 16.89
N THR A 260 -3.99 -4.18 15.98
CA THR A 260 -5.38 -3.72 16.08
C THR A 260 -6.24 -4.40 15.03
N GLN A 261 -7.49 -4.66 15.33
CA GLN A 261 -8.44 -5.25 14.38
C GLN A 261 -9.44 -4.17 13.97
N ASN A 262 -9.36 -3.74 12.71
CA ASN A 262 -10.30 -2.78 12.11
C ASN A 262 -11.10 -3.50 11.03
N HIS A 263 -12.43 -3.59 11.20
CA HIS A 263 -13.43 -4.07 10.22
C HIS A 263 -13.08 -5.43 9.67
N ASP A 264 -12.51 -6.36 9.77
CA ASP A 264 -12.08 -7.64 9.19
C ASP A 264 -10.59 -7.74 8.83
N GLN A 265 -9.81 -6.67 9.02
CA GLN A 265 -8.38 -6.72 8.71
C GLN A 265 -7.54 -6.40 9.95
N ALA A 266 -6.67 -7.35 10.31
CA ALA A 266 -5.68 -7.12 11.35
C ALA A 266 -4.59 -6.17 10.83
N THR A 267 -4.20 -5.19 11.65
CA THR A 267 -3.25 -4.15 11.26
C THR A 267 -2.21 -3.97 12.37
N LEU A 268 -0.94 -3.99 11.99
CA LEU A 268 0.15 -3.56 12.86
C LEU A 268 0.13 -2.03 12.94
N GLU A 269 -0.05 -1.50 14.14
CA GLU A 269 0.06 -0.10 14.47
C GLU A 269 1.38 0.14 15.20
N VAL A 270 2.26 0.98 14.62
CA VAL A 270 3.51 1.42 15.26
C VAL A 270 3.47 2.92 15.44
N LYS A 271 3.51 3.37 16.71
CA LYS A 271 3.54 4.79 17.07
C LYS A 271 4.94 5.20 17.46
N VAL A 272 5.44 6.24 16.83
CA VAL A 272 6.66 6.96 17.24
C VAL A 272 6.21 8.24 17.92
N ILE A 273 6.57 8.41 19.17
CA ILE A 273 6.08 9.46 20.07
C ILE A 273 7.27 10.30 20.53
N ASP A 274 7.18 11.60 20.35
CA ASP A 274 8.14 12.57 20.87
C ASP A 274 7.47 13.59 21.79
N ASP A 275 8.25 14.28 22.58
CA ASP A 275 7.87 15.42 23.44
C ASP A 275 8.57 16.72 22.95
N GLY A 276 8.78 16.83 21.63
CA GLY A 276 9.39 17.98 20.97
C GLY A 276 8.48 19.20 20.85
N THR A 277 8.82 20.09 19.93
CA THR A 277 8.11 21.38 19.72
C THR A 277 6.73 21.26 19.09
N GLY A 278 6.33 20.05 18.65
CA GLY A 278 5.07 19.84 17.95
C GLY A 278 5.14 20.20 16.47
N LEU A 279 3.96 20.29 15.82
CA LEU A 279 3.84 20.69 14.41
C LEU A 279 3.66 22.20 14.32
N ASP A 280 4.41 22.81 13.41
CA ASP A 280 4.22 24.22 13.10
C ASP A 280 2.84 24.39 12.41
N PRO A 281 1.98 25.30 12.92
CA PRO A 281 0.63 25.53 12.36
C PRO A 281 0.62 25.86 10.87
N THR A 282 1.68 26.48 10.35
CA THR A 282 1.78 26.92 8.95
C THR A 282 1.95 25.76 7.98
N VAL A 283 2.51 24.63 8.42
CA VAL A 283 2.79 23.45 7.60
C VAL A 283 1.91 22.25 7.97
N LYS A 284 1.11 22.34 9.02
CA LYS A 284 0.31 21.24 9.55
C LYS A 284 -0.60 20.58 8.50
N ALA A 285 -1.23 21.37 7.63
CA ALA A 285 -2.11 20.85 6.59
C ALA A 285 -1.34 20.16 5.44
N SER A 286 -0.07 20.48 5.26
CA SER A 286 0.74 20.04 4.13
C SER A 286 2.00 19.25 4.53
N VAL A 287 2.07 18.71 5.75
CA VAL A 287 3.25 17.99 6.27
C VAL A 287 3.67 16.77 5.45
N PHE A 288 2.76 16.22 4.65
CA PHE A 288 3.05 15.12 3.73
C PHE A 288 3.31 15.56 2.30
N GLU A 289 3.21 16.87 2.02
CA GLU A 289 3.57 17.40 0.71
C GLU A 289 5.09 17.45 0.55
N PRO A 290 5.60 17.21 -0.65
CA PRO A 290 7.03 17.25 -0.93
C PRO A 290 7.62 18.61 -0.60
N PHE A 291 8.80 18.61 0.03
CA PHE A 291 9.60 19.82 0.35
C PHE A 291 9.00 20.76 1.38
N VAL A 292 7.87 20.43 1.98
CA VAL A 292 7.35 21.17 3.11
C VAL A 292 8.20 20.88 4.34
N THR A 293 8.82 21.93 4.86
CA THR A 293 9.69 21.86 6.04
C THR A 293 9.81 23.22 6.70
N THR A 294 9.82 23.24 8.02
CA THR A 294 10.09 24.44 8.83
C THR A 294 11.57 24.68 9.04
N ARG A 295 12.42 23.74 8.59
CA ARG A 295 13.87 23.82 8.79
C ARG A 295 14.58 24.28 7.52
N ALA A 296 15.32 25.37 7.64
CA ALA A 296 16.06 26.02 6.54
C ALA A 296 17.28 25.20 6.08
N ALA A 297 17.11 23.90 5.74
CA ALA A 297 18.20 23.08 5.22
C ALA A 297 17.80 22.48 3.86
N VAL A 298 18.62 22.72 2.84
CA VAL A 298 18.41 22.19 1.50
C VAL A 298 18.36 20.66 1.53
N GLY A 299 17.35 20.06 0.87
CA GLY A 299 17.16 18.60 0.79
C GLY A 299 16.31 18.00 1.93
N ARG A 300 15.73 18.79 2.84
CA ARG A 300 14.75 18.38 3.84
C ARG A 300 13.31 18.52 3.30
N GLY A 301 12.34 17.92 3.99
CA GLY A 301 10.92 17.97 3.62
C GLY A 301 10.43 16.82 2.75
N MET A 302 11.25 15.80 2.48
CA MET A 302 10.86 14.60 1.73
C MET A 302 10.58 13.38 2.63
N GLY A 303 11.06 13.37 3.86
CA GLY A 303 11.01 12.19 4.73
C GLY A 303 9.60 11.65 4.95
N LEU A 304 8.67 12.51 5.36
CA LEU A 304 7.27 12.14 5.61
C LEU A 304 6.51 11.79 4.32
N THR A 305 6.76 12.52 3.24
CA THR A 305 6.18 12.23 1.92
C THR A 305 6.57 10.83 1.45
N ILE A 306 7.86 10.50 1.52
CA ILE A 306 8.38 9.18 1.15
C ILE A 306 7.85 8.11 2.09
N ALA A 307 7.87 8.33 3.40
CA ALA A 307 7.37 7.40 4.40
C ALA A 307 5.91 7.02 4.10
N ARG A 308 5.05 8.02 3.89
CA ARG A 308 3.63 7.79 3.59
C ARG A 308 3.42 7.11 2.24
N HIS A 309 4.15 7.52 1.20
CA HIS A 309 4.08 6.91 -0.13
C HIS A 309 4.51 5.45 -0.09
N THR A 310 5.62 5.14 0.57
CA THR A 310 6.13 3.76 0.73
C THR A 310 5.10 2.88 1.43
N MET A 311 4.51 3.37 2.54
CA MET A 311 3.50 2.58 3.26
C MET A 311 2.23 2.38 2.43
N ARG A 312 1.78 3.37 1.67
CA ARG A 312 0.62 3.23 0.78
C ARG A 312 0.83 2.22 -0.33
N ASN A 313 2.06 2.09 -0.83
CA ASN A 313 2.40 1.04 -1.79
C ASN A 313 2.39 -0.36 -1.16
N LEU A 314 2.51 -0.45 0.17
CA LEU A 314 2.39 -1.66 0.99
C LEU A 314 0.97 -1.81 1.60
N HIS A 315 -0.03 -1.11 1.06
CA HIS A 315 -1.42 -1.08 1.54
C HIS A 315 -1.62 -0.55 2.98
N GLY A 316 -0.57 0.09 3.53
CA GLY A 316 -0.60 0.78 4.82
C GLY A 316 -0.81 2.29 4.70
N ASP A 317 -0.55 3.03 5.77
CA ASP A 317 -0.49 4.51 5.76
C ASP A 317 0.44 5.04 6.87
N VAL A 318 0.74 6.33 6.81
CA VAL A 318 1.40 7.07 7.87
C VAL A 318 0.52 8.26 8.26
N LEU A 319 0.24 8.40 9.55
CA LEU A 319 -0.58 9.45 10.11
C LEU A 319 0.25 10.27 11.11
N LEU A 320 -0.11 11.54 11.29
CA LEU A 320 0.48 12.41 12.31
C LEU A 320 -0.61 13.04 13.16
N ALA A 321 -0.37 13.09 14.47
CA ALA A 321 -1.25 13.76 15.40
C ALA A 321 -0.42 14.53 16.43
N GLU A 322 -0.88 15.71 16.82
CA GLU A 322 -0.29 16.45 17.95
C GLU A 322 -0.74 15.86 19.28
N ARG A 323 0.16 15.92 20.25
CA ARG A 323 -0.17 15.53 21.63
C ARG A 323 -0.66 16.76 22.41
N PRO A 324 -1.67 16.60 23.27
CA PRO A 324 -2.13 17.67 24.15
C PRO A 324 -1.03 18.23 25.07
N GLU A 325 -0.06 17.37 25.41
CA GLU A 325 1.05 17.67 26.33
C GLU A 325 2.28 18.27 25.61
N GLY A 326 2.19 18.47 24.30
CA GLY A 326 3.30 18.86 23.41
C GLY A 326 3.93 17.65 22.70
N GLY A 327 4.59 17.91 21.57
CA GLY A 327 5.17 16.89 20.71
C GLY A 327 4.22 16.29 19.69
N VAL A 328 4.64 15.23 19.03
CA VAL A 328 3.93 14.57 17.91
C VAL A 328 3.86 13.05 18.13
N VAL A 329 2.77 12.46 17.66
CA VAL A 329 2.64 11.02 17.44
C VAL A 329 2.61 10.75 15.95
N ALA A 330 3.64 10.10 15.44
CA ALA A 330 3.65 9.55 14.09
C ALA A 330 3.23 8.09 14.13
N THR A 331 2.13 7.75 13.47
CA THR A 331 1.56 6.40 13.44
C THR A 331 1.80 5.76 12.09
N LEU A 332 2.51 4.65 12.04
CA LEU A 332 2.67 3.78 10.90
C LEU A 332 1.65 2.65 11.00
N LEU A 333 0.87 2.46 9.95
CA LEU A 333 -0.14 1.40 9.82
C LEU A 333 0.31 0.42 8.74
N HIS A 334 0.33 -0.87 9.03
CA HIS A 334 0.68 -1.92 8.09
C HIS A 334 -0.33 -3.08 8.21
N PRO A 335 -1.05 -3.49 7.15
CA PRO A 335 -1.93 -4.66 7.19
C PRO A 335 -1.12 -5.95 7.43
N LEU A 336 -1.75 -6.92 8.13
CA LEU A 336 -1.15 -8.23 8.40
C LEU A 336 -1.44 -9.22 7.27
#